data_c4e55f34c89617564ca27db1bc75edbd
#
_entry.id   c4e55f34c89617564ca27db1bc75edbd
#
_cell.length_a   1.000
_cell.length_b   1.000
_cell.length_c   1.000
_cell.angle_alpha   90.00
_cell.angle_beta   90.00
_cell.angle_gamma   90.00
#
_symmetry.space_group_name_H-M   'P 1'
#
loop_
_entity.id
_entity.type
_entity.pdbx_description
1 polymer ?
#
loop_
_entity_poly.entity_id
_entity_poly.type
_entity_poly.pdbx_seq_one_letter_code
_entity_poly.pdbx_strand_id
1 'polypeptide(L)'
;PGDRTSSFFRSFTAVVLIAQCVASATLLIPFNPADSGLQLIEHVAWLPSIGLDYALAVDGLSMPLVLMNGVLCLVAALASRKIENRPRIYFALLLVISGAVNGAFLAQNLLLFFLFYELELIPLWMLIAIWGGTNRAYASTKFLIVTAVSGMLILGAFLGLALLSGSVDFSLNPVLPGALPITTQLLLMGALLIGFGIKIPLFPFHTWLPDAHTE
;
A
#
# COMPACT_ATOMS: atom_id res chain seq x y z
N PRO A 1 31.63 -3.18 -15.65
CA PRO A 1 30.53 -2.28 -16.05
C PRO A 1 29.34 -2.35 -15.10
N GLY A 2 29.03 -3.52 -14.48
CA GLY A 2 27.88 -3.72 -13.60
C GLY A 2 27.91 -2.86 -12.32
N ASP A 3 29.05 -2.78 -11.69
CA ASP A 3 29.22 -2.14 -10.37
C ASP A 3 28.93 -0.62 -10.38
N ARG A 4 29.40 0.08 -11.41
CA ARG A 4 29.12 1.53 -11.58
C ARG A 4 27.66 1.81 -11.84
N THR A 5 26.99 0.96 -12.59
CA THR A 5 25.58 1.12 -12.94
C THR A 5 24.70 0.88 -11.71
N SER A 6 24.98 -0.17 -10.93
CA SER A 6 24.28 -0.45 -9.67
C SER A 6 24.46 0.67 -8.64
N SER A 7 25.69 1.15 -8.46
CA SER A 7 25.99 2.27 -7.57
C SER A 7 25.23 3.56 -7.95
N PHE A 8 25.14 3.86 -9.25
CA PHE A 8 24.39 5.04 -9.71
C PHE A 8 22.90 4.94 -9.35
N PHE A 9 22.22 3.82 -9.67
CA PHE A 9 20.80 3.67 -9.38
C PHE A 9 20.51 3.64 -7.89
N ARG A 10 21.37 3.01 -7.10
CA ARG A 10 21.27 3.06 -5.63
C ARG A 10 21.37 4.49 -5.09
N SER A 11 22.38 5.25 -5.55
CA SER A 11 22.56 6.64 -5.10
C SER A 11 21.39 7.53 -5.53
N PHE A 12 20.91 7.36 -6.77
CA PHE A 12 19.73 8.08 -7.27
C PHE A 12 18.49 7.77 -6.41
N THR A 13 18.21 6.49 -6.17
CA THR A 13 17.08 6.07 -5.32
C THR A 13 17.23 6.59 -3.88
N ALA A 14 18.43 6.55 -3.31
CA ALA A 14 18.67 7.11 -1.99
C ALA A 14 18.38 8.63 -1.95
N VAL A 15 18.79 9.38 -2.96
CA VAL A 15 18.48 10.83 -3.05
C VAL A 15 16.98 11.07 -3.13
N VAL A 16 16.24 10.30 -3.95
CA VAL A 16 14.77 10.43 -4.05
C VAL A 16 14.11 10.10 -2.70
N LEU A 17 14.53 9.03 -2.02
CA LEU A 17 13.98 8.63 -0.73
C LEU A 17 14.35 9.61 0.39
N ILE A 18 15.55 10.21 0.37
CA ILE A 18 15.89 11.31 1.26
C ILE A 18 14.98 12.51 1.01
N ALA A 19 14.76 12.89 -0.25
CA ALA A 19 13.85 13.97 -0.59
C ALA A 19 12.41 13.67 -0.11
N GLN A 20 11.94 12.43 -0.24
CA GLN A 20 10.66 11.97 0.31
C GLN A 20 10.63 12.10 1.84
N CYS A 21 11.67 11.64 2.55
CA CYS A 21 11.75 11.78 4.01
C CYS A 21 11.72 13.25 4.45
N VAL A 22 12.46 14.12 3.75
CA VAL A 22 12.45 15.57 4.02
C VAL A 22 11.08 16.16 3.76
N ALA A 23 10.45 15.83 2.61
CA ALA A 23 9.10 16.29 2.30
C ALA A 23 8.09 15.84 3.36
N SER A 24 8.12 14.57 3.76
CA SER A 24 7.26 14.05 4.83
C SER A 24 7.53 14.74 6.17
N ALA A 25 8.78 15.02 6.49
CA ALA A 25 9.15 15.75 7.71
C ALA A 25 8.66 17.21 7.69
N THR A 26 8.61 17.86 6.53
CA THR A 26 8.04 19.23 6.42
C THR A 26 6.55 19.28 6.72
N LEU A 27 5.80 18.18 6.51
CA LEU A 27 4.39 18.10 6.87
C LEU A 27 4.17 18.16 8.39
N LEU A 28 5.18 17.86 9.20
CA LEU A 28 5.09 18.03 10.67
C LEU A 28 4.99 19.50 11.10
N ILE A 29 5.43 20.44 10.28
CA ILE A 29 5.43 21.87 10.63
C ILE A 29 3.98 22.39 10.79
N PRO A 30 3.07 22.16 9.80
CA PRO A 30 1.67 22.58 9.94
C PRO A 30 0.80 21.55 10.72
N PHE A 31 1.33 20.35 11.03
CA PHE A 31 0.57 19.31 11.70
C PHE A 31 0.36 19.62 13.19
N ASN A 32 -0.89 19.57 13.64
CA ASN A 32 -1.25 19.77 15.04
C ASN A 32 -1.55 18.41 15.73
N PRO A 33 -0.67 17.91 16.58
CA PRO A 33 -0.89 16.60 17.24
C PRO A 33 -2.02 16.60 18.29
N ALA A 34 -2.53 17.76 18.67
CA ALA A 34 -3.66 17.89 19.59
C ALA A 34 -5.04 17.79 18.88
N ASP A 35 -5.03 17.90 17.55
CA ASP A 35 -6.24 17.74 16.75
C ASP A 35 -6.38 16.29 16.32
N SER A 36 -7.48 15.63 16.68
CA SER A 36 -7.78 14.24 16.31
C SER A 36 -8.40 14.09 14.92
N GLY A 37 -8.66 15.22 14.23
CA GLY A 37 -9.25 15.23 12.89
C GLY A 37 -8.25 15.00 11.78
N LEU A 38 -8.78 14.91 10.56
CA LEU A 38 -7.97 14.86 9.33
C LEU A 38 -7.36 16.24 9.06
N GLN A 39 -6.09 16.27 8.72
CA GLN A 39 -5.33 17.48 8.46
C GLN A 39 -4.67 17.42 7.07
N LEU A 40 -4.27 18.57 6.55
CA LEU A 40 -3.59 18.72 5.25
C LEU A 40 -4.39 18.03 4.12
N ILE A 41 -5.69 18.29 4.10
CA ILE A 41 -6.63 17.63 3.19
C ILE A 41 -6.42 18.16 1.77
N GLU A 42 -6.17 17.25 0.83
CA GLU A 42 -6.24 17.48 -0.61
C GLU A 42 -7.40 16.67 -1.19
N HIS A 43 -8.27 17.32 -1.97
CA HIS A 43 -9.40 16.66 -2.61
C HIS A 43 -9.56 17.16 -4.04
N VAL A 44 -9.55 16.22 -5.00
CA VAL A 44 -9.84 16.48 -6.40
C VAL A 44 -10.77 15.39 -6.92
N ALA A 45 -11.91 15.76 -7.50
CA ALA A 45 -12.78 14.81 -8.17
C ALA A 45 -12.06 14.22 -9.39
N TRP A 46 -11.81 12.91 -9.38
CA TRP A 46 -11.08 12.24 -10.48
C TRP A 46 -12.04 11.53 -11.42
N LEU A 47 -12.79 10.55 -10.94
CA LEU A 47 -13.79 9.79 -11.70
C LEU A 47 -15.12 9.74 -10.91
N PRO A 48 -15.90 10.85 -10.89
CA PRO A 48 -17.12 10.94 -10.09
C PRO A 48 -18.18 9.89 -10.47
N SER A 49 -18.16 9.44 -11.74
CA SER A 49 -19.10 8.42 -12.23
C SER A 49 -19.04 7.08 -11.50
N ILE A 50 -17.88 6.77 -10.90
CA ILE A 50 -17.65 5.56 -10.12
C ILE A 50 -17.32 5.85 -8.66
N GLY A 51 -17.42 7.11 -8.22
CA GLY A 51 -17.10 7.52 -6.85
C GLY A 51 -15.61 7.47 -6.49
N LEU A 52 -14.72 7.47 -7.47
CA LEU A 52 -13.27 7.52 -7.26
C LEU A 52 -12.79 8.96 -7.23
N ASP A 53 -12.43 9.43 -6.06
CA ASP A 53 -11.85 10.75 -5.84
C ASP A 53 -10.38 10.63 -5.42
N TYR A 54 -9.56 11.57 -5.91
CA TYR A 54 -8.23 11.80 -5.37
C TYR A 54 -8.37 12.59 -4.09
N ALA A 55 -8.47 11.88 -2.98
CA ALA A 55 -8.63 12.44 -1.66
C ALA A 55 -7.51 11.93 -0.75
N LEU A 56 -6.67 12.83 -0.30
CA LEU A 56 -5.54 12.54 0.59
C LEU A 56 -5.67 13.42 1.84
N ALA A 57 -5.30 12.86 2.99
CA ALA A 57 -5.14 13.60 4.24
C ALA A 57 -4.20 12.85 5.18
N VAL A 58 -3.79 13.51 6.24
CA VAL A 58 -3.02 12.92 7.34
C VAL A 58 -3.79 13.03 8.64
N ASP A 59 -3.56 12.06 9.52
CA ASP A 59 -4.01 12.06 10.91
C ASP A 59 -2.87 11.64 11.85
N GLY A 60 -3.15 11.56 13.14
CA GLY A 60 -2.16 11.19 14.15
C GLY A 60 -1.59 9.77 14.00
N LEU A 61 -2.26 8.89 13.26
CA LEU A 61 -1.79 7.53 12.97
C LEU A 61 -0.99 7.46 11.67
N SER A 62 -1.52 8.03 10.59
CA SER A 62 -0.90 7.96 9.26
C SER A 62 0.39 8.77 9.16
N MET A 63 0.48 9.90 9.85
CA MET A 63 1.65 10.78 9.81
C MET A 63 2.97 10.07 10.20
N PRO A 64 3.09 9.41 11.38
CA PRO A 64 4.29 8.65 11.72
C PRO A 64 4.55 7.47 10.79
N LEU A 65 3.50 6.83 10.23
CA LEU A 65 3.65 5.72 9.30
C LEU A 65 4.24 6.15 7.96
N VAL A 66 3.86 7.31 7.44
CA VAL A 66 4.45 7.91 6.22
C VAL A 66 5.94 8.21 6.42
N LEU A 67 6.31 8.80 7.56
CA LEU A 67 7.71 9.04 7.90
C LEU A 67 8.51 7.75 8.03
N MET A 68 7.96 6.78 8.75
CA MET A 68 8.58 5.46 8.95
C MET A 68 8.81 4.75 7.61
N ASN A 69 7.83 4.75 6.71
CA ASN A 69 7.96 4.14 5.39
C ASN A 69 9.12 4.74 4.59
N GLY A 70 9.26 6.07 4.57
CA GLY A 70 10.37 6.73 3.91
C GLY A 70 11.73 6.30 4.44
N VAL A 71 11.88 6.25 5.77
CA VAL A 71 13.12 5.82 6.44
C VAL A 71 13.41 4.35 6.16
N LEU A 72 12.42 3.46 6.24
CA LEU A 72 12.60 2.02 5.98
C LEU A 72 13.01 1.76 4.53
N CYS A 73 12.36 2.41 3.57
CA CYS A 73 12.72 2.28 2.16
C CYS A 73 14.12 2.84 1.86
N LEU A 74 14.52 3.94 2.52
CA LEU A 74 15.86 4.49 2.42
C LEU A 74 16.92 3.49 2.97
N VAL A 75 16.67 2.91 4.13
CA VAL A 75 17.55 1.88 4.72
C VAL A 75 17.64 0.68 3.79
N ALA A 76 16.50 0.21 3.22
CA ALA A 76 16.49 -0.88 2.27
C ALA A 76 17.32 -0.57 1.02
N ALA A 77 17.19 0.65 0.44
CA ALA A 77 18.00 1.07 -0.71
C ALA A 77 19.51 1.10 -0.39
N LEU A 78 19.88 1.62 0.77
CA LEU A 78 21.28 1.70 1.20
C LEU A 78 21.88 0.33 1.52
N ALA A 79 21.08 -0.59 2.08
CA ALA A 79 21.48 -1.96 2.37
C ALA A 79 21.68 -2.80 1.11
N SER A 80 21.00 -2.48 0.01
CA SER A 80 21.00 -3.21 -1.26
C SER A 80 22.26 -2.97 -2.09
N ARG A 81 23.45 -3.23 -1.49
CA ARG A 81 24.75 -2.96 -2.10
C ARG A 81 25.16 -3.98 -3.17
N LYS A 82 24.65 -5.21 -3.08
CA LYS A 82 25.08 -6.34 -3.91
C LYS A 82 24.14 -6.65 -5.08
N ILE A 83 23.23 -5.72 -5.42
CA ILE A 83 22.29 -5.90 -6.52
C ILE A 83 22.98 -5.57 -7.83
N GLU A 84 23.50 -6.57 -8.51
CA GLU A 84 24.17 -6.46 -9.83
C GLU A 84 23.24 -6.84 -10.98
N ASN A 85 22.30 -7.76 -10.72
CA ASN A 85 21.33 -8.20 -11.71
C ASN A 85 20.19 -7.20 -11.82
N ARG A 86 20.03 -6.58 -13.01
CA ARG A 86 18.95 -5.64 -13.35
C ARG A 86 18.73 -4.52 -12.31
N PRO A 87 19.76 -3.80 -11.89
CA PRO A 87 19.66 -2.82 -10.80
C PRO A 87 18.63 -1.73 -11.08
N ARG A 88 18.44 -1.33 -12.34
CA ARG A 88 17.42 -0.34 -12.72
C ARG A 88 16.02 -0.75 -12.26
N ILE A 89 15.64 -2.00 -12.55
CA ILE A 89 14.32 -2.52 -12.21
C ILE A 89 14.19 -2.64 -10.70
N TYR A 90 15.20 -3.19 -10.02
CA TYR A 90 15.18 -3.34 -8.56
C TYR A 90 14.90 -2.02 -7.85
N PHE A 91 15.69 -1.00 -8.14
CA PHE A 91 15.57 0.30 -7.48
C PHE A 91 14.30 1.06 -7.91
N ALA A 92 13.83 0.89 -9.16
CA ALA A 92 12.54 1.44 -9.58
C ALA A 92 11.37 0.79 -8.82
N LEU A 93 11.38 -0.54 -8.65
CA LEU A 93 10.35 -1.24 -7.88
C LEU A 93 10.32 -0.79 -6.41
N LEU A 94 11.48 -0.54 -5.81
CA LEU A 94 11.57 -0.03 -4.43
C LEU A 94 10.93 1.37 -4.31
N LEU A 95 11.13 2.25 -5.29
CA LEU A 95 10.46 3.56 -5.32
C LEU A 95 8.95 3.44 -5.51
N VAL A 96 8.50 2.52 -6.37
CA VAL A 96 7.06 2.28 -6.57
C VAL A 96 6.43 1.76 -5.28
N ILE A 97 7.07 0.83 -4.57
CA ILE A 97 6.59 0.33 -3.26
C ILE A 97 6.48 1.49 -2.27
N SER A 98 7.53 2.31 -2.15
CA SER A 98 7.52 3.45 -1.23
C SER A 98 6.37 4.42 -1.53
N GLY A 99 6.13 4.73 -2.80
CA GLY A 99 5.02 5.59 -3.23
C GLY A 99 3.65 4.96 -3.00
N ALA A 100 3.49 3.67 -3.31
CA ALA A 100 2.25 2.93 -3.12
C ALA A 100 1.85 2.86 -1.63
N VAL A 101 2.80 2.52 -0.76
CA VAL A 101 2.56 2.46 0.70
C VAL A 101 2.20 3.84 1.27
N ASN A 102 2.90 4.90 0.86
CA ASN A 102 2.51 6.26 1.28
C ASN A 102 1.13 6.66 0.76
N GLY A 103 0.83 6.34 -0.50
CA GLY A 103 -0.49 6.59 -1.06
C GLY A 103 -1.60 5.89 -0.29
N ALA A 104 -1.37 4.63 0.13
CA ALA A 104 -2.32 3.89 0.96
C ALA A 104 -2.51 4.51 2.35
N PHE A 105 -1.44 5.01 3.00
CA PHE A 105 -1.55 5.67 4.31
C PHE A 105 -2.26 7.03 4.26
N LEU A 106 -2.22 7.71 3.12
CA LEU A 106 -2.80 9.04 2.94
C LEU A 106 -4.21 9.01 2.35
N ALA A 107 -4.61 7.93 1.67
CA ALA A 107 -5.87 7.84 0.95
C ALA A 107 -7.08 7.97 1.87
N GLN A 108 -8.02 8.85 1.51
CA GLN A 108 -9.29 9.09 2.21
C GLN A 108 -10.50 8.59 1.40
N ASN A 109 -10.26 7.98 0.25
CA ASN A 109 -11.26 7.31 -0.57
C ASN A 109 -10.92 5.82 -0.63
N LEU A 110 -11.89 4.93 -0.40
CA LEU A 110 -11.68 3.47 -0.31
C LEU A 110 -11.17 2.87 -1.62
N LEU A 111 -11.64 3.39 -2.77
CA LEU A 111 -11.14 2.93 -4.08
C LEU A 111 -9.71 3.42 -4.32
N LEU A 112 -9.39 4.66 -3.94
CA LEU A 112 -8.03 5.20 -4.01
C LEU A 112 -7.08 4.42 -3.09
N PHE A 113 -7.52 4.13 -1.86
CA PHE A 113 -6.79 3.26 -0.93
C PHE A 113 -6.53 1.90 -1.58
N PHE A 114 -7.56 1.27 -2.16
CA PHE A 114 -7.42 -0.03 -2.82
C PHE A 114 -6.43 0.00 -3.98
N LEU A 115 -6.45 1.03 -4.81
CA LEU A 115 -5.49 1.20 -5.91
C LEU A 115 -4.04 1.24 -5.40
N PHE A 116 -3.75 2.03 -4.39
CA PHE A 116 -2.40 2.10 -3.81
C PHE A 116 -2.02 0.80 -3.09
N TYR A 117 -2.97 0.19 -2.38
CA TYR A 117 -2.79 -1.06 -1.65
C TYR A 117 -2.47 -2.24 -2.56
N GLU A 118 -3.05 -2.29 -3.77
CA GLU A 118 -2.74 -3.31 -4.77
C GLU A 118 -1.54 -2.94 -5.65
N LEU A 119 -1.20 -1.65 -5.78
CA LEU A 119 -0.06 -1.21 -6.57
C LEU A 119 1.27 -1.78 -6.05
N GLU A 120 1.39 -2.04 -4.75
CA GLU A 120 2.59 -2.64 -4.15
C GLU A 120 2.75 -4.14 -4.49
N LEU A 121 1.66 -4.83 -4.85
CA LEU A 121 1.65 -6.28 -5.08
C LEU A 121 2.59 -6.70 -6.21
N ILE A 122 2.50 -6.03 -7.36
CA ILE A 122 3.31 -6.36 -8.54
C ILE A 122 4.81 -6.14 -8.27
N PRO A 123 5.24 -4.99 -7.71
CA PRO A 123 6.63 -4.79 -7.33
C PRO A 123 7.17 -5.85 -6.36
N LEU A 124 6.43 -6.17 -5.31
CA LEU A 124 6.84 -7.19 -4.34
C LEU A 124 6.95 -8.58 -4.98
N TRP A 125 5.96 -8.97 -5.77
CA TRP A 125 6.02 -10.21 -6.55
C TRP A 125 7.26 -10.26 -7.44
N MET A 126 7.56 -9.17 -8.17
CA MET A 126 8.73 -9.10 -9.04
C MET A 126 10.04 -9.18 -8.25
N LEU A 127 10.11 -8.54 -7.07
CA LEU A 127 11.30 -8.63 -6.22
C LEU A 127 11.57 -10.07 -5.80
N ILE A 128 10.56 -10.82 -5.34
CA ILE A 128 10.69 -12.22 -4.97
C ILE A 128 11.04 -13.07 -6.20
N ALA A 129 10.33 -12.90 -7.33
CA ALA A 129 10.51 -13.73 -8.52
C ALA A 129 11.87 -13.57 -9.20
N ILE A 130 12.48 -12.39 -9.14
CA ILE A 130 13.71 -12.09 -9.88
C ILE A 130 14.95 -12.25 -8.99
N TRP A 131 14.88 -11.76 -7.74
CA TRP A 131 16.03 -11.71 -6.83
C TRP A 131 15.96 -12.71 -5.67
N GLY A 132 14.86 -13.46 -5.56
CA GLY A 132 14.70 -14.54 -4.59
C GLY A 132 15.68 -15.69 -4.79
N GLY A 133 15.73 -16.59 -3.81
CA GLY A 133 16.63 -17.75 -3.77
C GLY A 133 16.17 -18.92 -4.66
N THR A 134 16.35 -20.13 -4.16
CA THR A 134 16.14 -21.36 -4.94
C THR A 134 14.68 -21.67 -5.24
N ASN A 135 13.77 -21.33 -4.32
CA ASN A 135 12.33 -21.60 -4.44
C ASN A 135 11.49 -20.38 -4.84
N ARG A 136 12.15 -19.32 -5.32
CA ARG A 136 11.52 -18.04 -5.67
C ARG A 136 10.29 -18.17 -6.58
N ALA A 137 10.29 -19.11 -7.52
CA ALA A 137 9.16 -19.31 -8.43
C ALA A 137 7.90 -19.78 -7.69
N TYR A 138 8.05 -20.70 -6.75
CA TYR A 138 6.96 -21.15 -5.90
C TYR A 138 6.52 -20.06 -4.93
N ALA A 139 7.46 -19.44 -4.22
CA ALA A 139 7.18 -18.41 -3.23
C ALA A 139 6.48 -17.18 -3.85
N SER A 140 6.98 -16.70 -4.99
CA SER A 140 6.37 -15.55 -5.69
C SER A 140 4.98 -15.87 -6.23
N THR A 141 4.77 -17.06 -6.80
CA THR A 141 3.45 -17.48 -7.30
C THR A 141 2.45 -17.63 -6.16
N LYS A 142 2.84 -18.27 -5.05
CA LYS A 142 2.02 -18.42 -3.86
C LYS A 142 1.65 -17.04 -3.27
N PHE A 143 2.64 -16.15 -3.13
CA PHE A 143 2.44 -14.77 -2.69
C PHE A 143 1.41 -14.05 -3.58
N LEU A 144 1.60 -14.10 -4.91
CA LEU A 144 0.71 -13.42 -5.85
C LEU A 144 -0.74 -13.92 -5.74
N ILE A 145 -0.94 -15.25 -5.74
CA ILE A 145 -2.29 -15.83 -5.70
C ILE A 145 -3.00 -15.48 -4.39
N VAL A 146 -2.30 -15.67 -3.26
CA VAL A 146 -2.90 -15.47 -1.94
C VAL A 146 -3.23 -13.99 -1.70
N THR A 147 -2.32 -13.09 -2.08
CA THR A 147 -2.57 -11.65 -1.94
C THR A 147 -3.61 -11.10 -2.93
N ALA A 148 -3.69 -11.66 -4.15
CA ALA A 148 -4.76 -11.32 -5.09
C ALA A 148 -6.14 -11.72 -4.58
N VAL A 149 -6.27 -12.90 -3.94
CA VAL A 149 -7.52 -13.31 -3.28
C VAL A 149 -7.89 -12.34 -2.16
N SER A 150 -6.92 -11.89 -1.37
CA SER A 150 -7.10 -10.84 -0.35
C SER A 150 -7.69 -9.57 -0.99
N GLY A 151 -7.07 -9.07 -2.06
CA GLY A 151 -7.53 -7.88 -2.78
C GLY A 151 -8.95 -8.02 -3.33
N MET A 152 -9.30 -9.17 -3.92
CA MET A 152 -10.66 -9.43 -4.40
C MET A 152 -11.71 -9.37 -3.27
N LEU A 153 -11.41 -9.88 -2.08
CA LEU A 153 -12.30 -9.82 -0.93
C LEU A 153 -12.49 -8.38 -0.44
N ILE A 154 -11.41 -7.61 -0.36
CA ILE A 154 -11.45 -6.20 0.06
C ILE A 154 -12.23 -5.36 -0.95
N LEU A 155 -11.92 -5.47 -2.24
CA LEU A 155 -12.65 -4.76 -3.29
C LEU A 155 -14.11 -5.16 -3.31
N GLY A 156 -14.40 -6.46 -3.21
CA GLY A 156 -15.78 -6.97 -3.14
C GLY A 156 -16.57 -6.39 -1.98
N ALA A 157 -15.92 -6.21 -0.82
CA ALA A 157 -16.54 -5.59 0.34
C ALA A 157 -16.80 -4.09 0.13
N PHE A 158 -15.85 -3.34 -0.45
CA PHE A 158 -16.03 -1.92 -0.75
C PHE A 158 -17.14 -1.69 -1.78
N LEU A 159 -17.13 -2.45 -2.88
CA LEU A 159 -18.19 -2.38 -3.90
C LEU A 159 -19.52 -2.85 -3.33
N GLY A 160 -19.53 -3.90 -2.51
CA GLY A 160 -20.73 -4.38 -1.82
C GLY A 160 -21.32 -3.31 -0.90
N LEU A 161 -20.50 -2.57 -0.16
CA LEU A 161 -20.95 -1.46 0.66
C LEU A 161 -21.65 -0.40 -0.19
N ALA A 162 -21.04 0.05 -1.28
CA ALA A 162 -21.59 1.07 -2.17
C ALA A 162 -22.89 0.60 -2.86
N LEU A 163 -22.88 -0.59 -3.46
CA LEU A 163 -24.03 -1.12 -4.19
C LEU A 163 -25.23 -1.39 -3.28
N LEU A 164 -25.01 -1.96 -2.10
CA LEU A 164 -26.10 -2.33 -1.18
C LEU A 164 -26.63 -1.13 -0.39
N SER A 165 -25.81 -0.09 -0.19
CA SER A 165 -26.26 1.17 0.40
C SER A 165 -26.94 2.11 -0.59
N GLY A 166 -26.85 1.82 -1.90
CA GLY A 166 -27.35 2.69 -2.96
C GLY A 166 -26.57 4.01 -3.09
N SER A 167 -25.33 4.05 -2.59
CA SER A 167 -24.45 5.22 -2.63
C SER A 167 -23.15 4.86 -3.35
N VAL A 168 -22.69 5.74 -4.24
CA VAL A 168 -21.35 5.65 -4.85
C VAL A 168 -20.32 6.47 -4.07
N ASP A 169 -20.57 6.75 -2.79
CA ASP A 169 -19.65 7.41 -1.89
C ASP A 169 -18.68 6.38 -1.30
N PHE A 170 -17.42 6.48 -1.73
CA PHE A 170 -16.30 5.66 -1.23
C PHE A 170 -15.40 6.43 -0.26
N SER A 171 -15.86 7.52 0.35
CA SER A 171 -15.13 8.16 1.44
C SER A 171 -14.93 7.18 2.61
N LEU A 172 -13.91 7.37 3.43
CA LEU A 172 -13.70 6.51 4.61
C LEU A 172 -14.84 6.58 5.62
N ASN A 173 -15.58 7.70 5.63
CA ASN A 173 -16.78 7.88 6.45
C ASN A 173 -17.99 8.17 5.55
N PRO A 174 -18.48 7.19 4.78
CA PRO A 174 -19.54 7.42 3.82
C PRO A 174 -20.85 7.77 4.54
N VAL A 175 -21.56 8.76 4.00
CA VAL A 175 -22.93 9.05 4.42
C VAL A 175 -23.86 8.05 3.73
N LEU A 176 -24.26 7.03 4.48
CA LEU A 176 -25.15 6.00 3.96
C LEU A 176 -26.61 6.49 3.98
N PRO A 177 -27.37 6.31 2.89
CA PRO A 177 -28.78 6.72 2.81
C PRO A 177 -29.70 5.98 3.80
N GLY A 178 -29.24 4.86 4.35
CA GLY A 178 -29.95 4.07 5.34
C GLY A 178 -29.07 3.01 6.00
N ALA A 179 -29.50 2.49 7.13
CA ALA A 179 -28.77 1.43 7.81
C ALA A 179 -28.91 0.11 7.02
N LEU A 180 -27.78 -0.50 6.68
CA LEU A 180 -27.76 -1.83 6.09
C LEU A 180 -28.26 -2.87 7.09
N PRO A 181 -28.95 -3.95 6.66
CA PRO A 181 -29.29 -5.07 7.51
C PRO A 181 -28.06 -5.63 8.22
N ILE A 182 -28.20 -6.04 9.49
CA ILE A 182 -27.07 -6.55 10.30
C ILE A 182 -26.36 -7.73 9.63
N THR A 183 -27.10 -8.60 8.93
CA THR A 183 -26.52 -9.72 8.19
C THR A 183 -25.58 -9.23 7.10
N THR A 184 -25.97 -8.19 6.34
CA THR A 184 -25.14 -7.57 5.31
C THR A 184 -23.89 -6.93 5.90
N GLN A 185 -24.04 -6.19 7.01
CA GLN A 185 -22.90 -5.60 7.71
C GLN A 185 -21.89 -6.67 8.16
N LEU A 186 -22.37 -7.78 8.75
CA LEU A 186 -21.53 -8.89 9.18
C LEU A 186 -20.83 -9.59 8.01
N LEU A 187 -21.50 -9.76 6.87
CA LEU A 187 -20.89 -10.35 5.67
C LEU A 187 -19.77 -9.45 5.11
N LEU A 188 -20.03 -8.15 4.98
CA LEU A 188 -19.03 -7.19 4.49
C LEU A 188 -17.85 -7.08 5.45
N MET A 189 -18.11 -7.00 6.77
CA MET A 189 -17.09 -7.02 7.80
C MET A 189 -16.27 -8.32 7.77
N GLY A 190 -16.92 -9.46 7.60
CA GLY A 190 -16.26 -10.76 7.46
C GLY A 190 -15.33 -10.82 6.24
N ALA A 191 -15.78 -10.30 5.10
CA ALA A 191 -14.98 -10.21 3.88
C ALA A 191 -13.75 -9.31 4.07
N LEU A 192 -13.90 -8.15 4.72
CA LEU A 192 -12.78 -7.26 5.06
C LEU A 192 -11.82 -7.92 6.05
N LEU A 193 -12.34 -8.56 7.10
CA LEU A 193 -11.54 -9.23 8.12
C LEU A 193 -10.69 -10.35 7.51
N ILE A 194 -11.28 -11.17 6.64
CA ILE A 194 -10.56 -12.23 5.93
C ILE A 194 -9.59 -11.61 4.93
N GLY A 195 -10.02 -10.63 4.14
CA GLY A 195 -9.17 -9.97 3.16
C GLY A 195 -7.92 -9.36 3.79
N PHE A 196 -8.08 -8.49 4.77
CA PHE A 196 -6.94 -7.92 5.49
C PHE A 196 -6.17 -8.98 6.29
N GLY A 197 -6.87 -9.95 6.88
CA GLY A 197 -6.27 -11.06 7.63
C GLY A 197 -5.35 -11.94 6.79
N ILE A 198 -5.63 -12.11 5.50
CA ILE A 198 -4.73 -12.78 4.56
C ILE A 198 -3.44 -11.98 4.37
N LYS A 199 -3.53 -10.66 4.17
CA LYS A 199 -2.37 -9.81 3.88
C LYS A 199 -1.55 -9.50 5.14
N ILE A 200 -2.20 -9.37 6.33
CA ILE A 200 -1.56 -9.20 7.65
C ILE A 200 -0.98 -10.53 8.20
N PRO A 201 -0.96 -11.57 7.48
CA PRO A 201 -0.85 -13.01 7.68
C PRO A 201 -1.38 -13.51 9.04
N LEU A 202 -2.66 -13.27 9.32
CA LEU A 202 -3.32 -13.82 10.50
C LEU A 202 -3.50 -15.34 10.33
N PHE A 203 -3.42 -16.09 11.45
CA PHE A 203 -3.75 -17.51 11.43
C PHE A 203 -5.23 -17.71 11.03
N PRO A 204 -5.55 -18.63 10.10
CA PRO A 204 -4.71 -19.64 9.43
C PRO A 204 -4.09 -19.20 8.09
N PHE A 205 -4.19 -17.94 7.68
CA PHE A 205 -3.79 -17.44 6.35
C PHE A 205 -2.30 -17.07 6.22
N HIS A 206 -1.48 -17.36 7.21
CA HIS A 206 -0.08 -16.93 7.33
C HIS A 206 0.93 -17.73 6.49
N THR A 207 0.52 -18.83 5.85
CA THR A 207 1.45 -19.80 5.26
C THR A 207 2.26 -19.27 4.06
N TRP A 208 1.87 -18.16 3.47
CA TRP A 208 2.59 -17.52 2.38
C TRP A 208 3.79 -16.68 2.88
N LEU A 209 3.68 -16.15 4.09
CA LEU A 209 4.67 -15.22 4.65
C LEU A 209 6.06 -15.87 4.81
N PRO A 210 6.23 -17.05 5.45
CA PRO A 210 7.54 -17.68 5.55
C PRO A 210 8.18 -17.92 4.19
N ASP A 211 7.43 -18.43 3.21
CA ASP A 211 7.95 -18.73 1.88
C ASP A 211 8.41 -17.45 1.17
N ALA A 212 7.62 -16.36 1.24
CA ALA A 212 7.95 -15.09 0.59
C ALA A 212 9.14 -14.37 1.26
N HIS A 213 9.31 -14.49 2.59
CA HIS A 213 10.35 -13.78 3.33
C HIS A 213 11.67 -14.54 3.42
N THR A 214 11.68 -15.85 3.19
CA THR A 214 12.93 -16.66 3.16
C THR A 214 13.61 -16.63 1.80
N GLU A 215 12.89 -16.24 0.76
CA GLU A 215 13.40 -16.10 -0.60
C GLU A 215 13.80 -14.65 -0.90
#